data_e335493a2eb4b25c028787e361523f5c
#
_entry.id   e335493a2eb4b25c028787e361523f5c
#
_cell.length_a   1.000
_cell.length_b   1.000
_cell.length_c   1.000
_cell.angle_alpha   90.00
_cell.angle_beta   90.00
_cell.angle_gamma   90.00
#
_symmetry.space_group_name_H-M   'P 1'
#
loop_
_entity.id
_entity.type
_entity.pdbx_description
1 polymer ?
#
loop_
_entity_poly.entity_id
_entity_poly.type
_entity_poly.pdbx_seq_one_letter_code
_entity_poly.pdbx_strand_id
1 'polypeptide(L)'
;MANAVKHGYAATATDTGHDGSPIDAAWAVGHPEKVIDFGRRGIHEMTRVAKAVAQAYYSKAAQRSYFAGCSDGGREALMEAQRYPEDYDGILAGAPANYWTALLTTAAYDTQALTVDPASFIPQSKVPTIAAAVNAACDEIDGVRDGILNDPRQCHFDPATIQCKAEDSDKCLTTPQVTALKKLYVGTLDASGHIVYPGYLPGAEEGQGGWGLWITGPAPAKSLMAFFGNGFFSDFVYEKADWDYKTFNVDAGLKAANEKTAQALNATDPNLKAFKARGGKLILYHGWNDPAISALNTINYYDAVTKAMGQKDVDSFVRLYMVPGMQHCEGGPGPDSFGQVGQLEFENSSHSVDAALEQWVEKGTVPGPIVASKYEGNDRAHAKMTRPLCPYPQTAKYKGSGDTNDAGSFACETAK
;
A
#
# COMPACT_ATOMS: atom_id res chain seq x y z
N MET A 1 -14.09 13.19 -0.24
CA MET A 1 -14.54 14.60 -0.11
C MET A 1 -15.86 14.76 0.65
N ALA A 2 -16.96 14.05 0.30
CA ALA A 2 -18.27 14.28 0.92
C ALA A 2 -18.25 14.19 2.47
N ASN A 3 -17.55 13.22 3.05
CA ASN A 3 -17.43 13.08 4.51
C ASN A 3 -16.68 14.27 5.14
N ALA A 4 -15.58 14.73 4.55
CA ALA A 4 -14.86 15.90 5.05
C ALA A 4 -15.74 17.16 5.06
N VAL A 5 -16.51 17.39 3.98
CA VAL A 5 -17.46 18.52 3.93
C VAL A 5 -18.53 18.43 5.01
N LYS A 6 -19.07 17.23 5.29
CA LYS A 6 -20.05 17.01 6.38
C LYS A 6 -19.47 17.35 7.76
N HIS A 7 -18.15 17.20 7.94
CA HIS A 7 -17.44 17.51 9.18
C HIS A 7 -16.88 18.93 9.20
N GLY A 8 -17.32 19.79 8.27
CA GLY A 8 -16.97 21.22 8.28
C GLY A 8 -15.65 21.60 7.60
N TYR A 9 -15.06 20.69 6.85
CA TYR A 9 -13.87 20.97 6.04
C TYR A 9 -14.22 21.57 4.68
N ALA A 10 -13.36 22.45 4.16
CA ALA A 10 -13.28 22.70 2.74
C ALA A 10 -12.47 21.54 2.11
N ALA A 11 -13.04 20.84 1.14
CA ALA A 11 -12.42 19.67 0.53
C ALA A 11 -12.15 19.92 -0.96
N THR A 12 -10.99 19.49 -1.43
CA THR A 12 -10.55 19.63 -2.82
C THR A 12 -9.87 18.37 -3.32
N ALA A 13 -9.85 18.19 -4.63
CA ALA A 13 -9.12 17.14 -5.32
C ALA A 13 -8.70 17.66 -6.71
N THR A 14 -7.80 16.95 -7.37
CA THR A 14 -7.32 17.24 -8.72
C THR A 14 -7.27 15.97 -9.54
N ASP A 15 -7.31 16.11 -10.86
CA ASP A 15 -7.04 15.06 -11.85
C ASP A 15 -5.54 14.83 -12.07
N THR A 16 -4.67 15.55 -11.32
CA THR A 16 -3.21 15.53 -11.46
C THR A 16 -2.69 15.81 -12.87
N GLY A 17 -3.48 16.59 -13.66
CA GLY A 17 -3.09 17.08 -14.97
C GLY A 17 -3.38 16.13 -16.14
N HIS A 18 -4.23 15.11 -15.94
CA HIS A 18 -4.63 14.20 -17.00
C HIS A 18 -6.04 13.65 -16.81
N ASP A 19 -6.71 13.35 -17.91
CA ASP A 19 -7.97 12.62 -17.98
C ASP A 19 -7.72 11.23 -18.56
N GLY A 20 -8.53 10.26 -18.17
CA GLY A 20 -8.51 8.92 -18.76
C GLY A 20 -8.88 7.80 -17.79
N SER A 21 -8.71 6.58 -18.24
CA SER A 21 -8.85 5.40 -17.41
C SER A 21 -7.67 5.27 -16.45
N PRO A 22 -7.86 4.81 -15.20
CA PRO A 22 -6.76 4.57 -14.25
C PRO A 22 -5.68 3.60 -14.75
N ILE A 23 -5.98 2.77 -15.76
CA ILE A 23 -5.05 1.82 -16.36
C ILE A 23 -4.48 2.30 -17.71
N ASP A 24 -4.83 3.50 -18.16
CA ASP A 24 -4.31 4.10 -19.40
C ASP A 24 -3.15 5.04 -19.06
N ALA A 25 -2.00 4.77 -19.63
CA ALA A 25 -0.79 5.56 -19.47
C ALA A 25 -0.44 6.41 -20.71
N ALA A 26 -1.20 6.30 -21.82
CA ALA A 26 -0.90 6.95 -23.08
C ALA A 26 -0.88 8.49 -23.01
N TRP A 27 -1.53 9.08 -22.03
CA TRP A 27 -1.50 10.52 -21.77
C TRP A 27 -0.09 11.07 -21.48
N ALA A 28 0.85 10.20 -21.06
CA ALA A 28 2.23 10.60 -20.74
C ALA A 28 3.12 10.75 -21.98
N VAL A 29 2.77 10.07 -23.09
CA VAL A 29 3.61 10.02 -24.31
C VAL A 29 3.79 11.42 -24.90
N GLY A 30 5.03 11.89 -24.98
CA GLY A 30 5.36 13.22 -25.48
C GLY A 30 4.96 14.38 -24.55
N HIS A 31 4.47 14.09 -23.33
CA HIS A 31 4.00 15.11 -22.40
C HIS A 31 4.74 15.07 -21.04
N PRO A 32 6.04 15.40 -20.98
CA PRO A 32 6.82 15.34 -19.74
C PRO A 32 6.25 16.25 -18.64
N GLU A 33 5.59 17.36 -18.99
CA GLU A 33 4.95 18.24 -18.02
C GLU A 33 3.77 17.57 -17.30
N LYS A 34 2.98 16.74 -18.00
CA LYS A 34 1.92 15.96 -17.36
C LYS A 34 2.47 14.92 -16.39
N VAL A 35 3.62 14.30 -16.72
CA VAL A 35 4.32 13.39 -15.81
C VAL A 35 4.78 14.13 -14.55
N ILE A 36 5.22 15.37 -14.66
CA ILE A 36 5.59 16.22 -13.53
C ILE A 36 4.35 16.59 -12.71
N ASP A 37 3.23 16.92 -13.35
CA ASP A 37 1.96 17.22 -12.68
C ASP A 37 1.46 16.00 -11.90
N PHE A 38 1.36 14.85 -12.55
CA PHE A 38 1.01 13.58 -11.94
C PHE A 38 1.93 13.22 -10.77
N GLY A 39 3.24 13.42 -10.94
CA GLY A 39 4.24 12.99 -9.97
C GLY A 39 4.30 13.84 -8.70
N ARG A 40 4.18 15.17 -8.81
CA ARG A 40 4.47 16.07 -7.69
C ARG A 40 3.84 17.45 -7.74
N ARG A 41 3.56 18.02 -8.94
CA ARG A 41 3.14 19.42 -9.06
C ARG A 41 1.63 19.59 -8.91
N GLY A 42 0.84 18.64 -9.39
CA GLY A 42 -0.62 18.75 -9.43
C GLY A 42 -1.24 18.93 -8.05
N ILE A 43 -0.82 18.13 -7.07
CA ILE A 43 -1.31 18.26 -5.68
C ILE A 43 -0.89 19.59 -5.07
N HIS A 44 0.38 19.98 -5.21
CA HIS A 44 0.89 21.25 -4.71
C HIS A 44 0.12 22.45 -5.26
N GLU A 45 -0.06 22.54 -6.58
CA GLU A 45 -0.78 23.65 -7.22
C GLU A 45 -2.27 23.65 -6.84
N MET A 46 -2.91 22.48 -6.81
CA MET A 46 -4.28 22.35 -6.29
C MET A 46 -4.38 22.89 -4.87
N THR A 47 -3.46 22.53 -3.99
CA THR A 47 -3.44 22.97 -2.58
C THR A 47 -3.29 24.48 -2.47
N ARG A 48 -2.36 25.06 -3.24
CA ARG A 48 -2.13 26.52 -3.27
C ARG A 48 -3.39 27.26 -3.71
N VAL A 49 -4.04 26.79 -4.77
CA VAL A 49 -5.27 27.40 -5.30
C VAL A 49 -6.42 27.21 -4.31
N ALA A 50 -6.60 26.01 -3.75
CA ALA A 50 -7.65 25.73 -2.79
C ALA A 50 -7.56 26.61 -1.53
N LYS A 51 -6.35 26.81 -1.00
CA LYS A 51 -6.11 27.72 0.14
C LYS A 51 -6.50 29.16 -0.20
N ALA A 52 -6.15 29.65 -1.40
CA ALA A 52 -6.52 30.99 -1.85
C ALA A 52 -8.04 31.15 -2.02
N VAL A 53 -8.72 30.16 -2.62
CA VAL A 53 -10.20 30.15 -2.78
C VAL A 53 -10.89 30.11 -1.42
N ALA A 54 -10.44 29.25 -0.50
CA ALA A 54 -11.00 29.16 0.85
C ALA A 54 -10.84 30.51 1.59
N GLN A 55 -9.66 31.13 1.52
CA GLN A 55 -9.43 32.44 2.12
C GLN A 55 -10.34 33.51 1.53
N ALA A 56 -10.52 33.55 0.23
CA ALA A 56 -11.38 34.52 -0.44
C ALA A 56 -12.87 34.31 -0.06
N TYR A 57 -13.32 33.04 -0.03
CA TYR A 57 -14.70 32.70 0.28
C TYR A 57 -15.07 32.95 1.74
N TYR A 58 -14.23 32.50 2.67
CA TYR A 58 -14.49 32.62 4.11
C TYR A 58 -13.95 33.90 4.73
N SER A 59 -13.27 34.76 3.97
CA SER A 59 -12.55 35.96 4.47
C SER A 59 -11.55 35.63 5.60
N LYS A 60 -11.04 34.39 5.62
CA LYS A 60 -10.17 33.84 6.65
C LYS A 60 -9.29 32.73 6.07
N ALA A 61 -8.00 32.75 6.38
CA ALA A 61 -7.11 31.68 5.98
C ALA A 61 -7.47 30.35 6.68
N ALA A 62 -7.21 29.24 5.99
CA ALA A 62 -7.31 27.92 6.60
C ALA A 62 -6.37 27.83 7.82
N GLN A 63 -6.88 27.36 8.94
CA GLN A 63 -6.10 27.23 10.18
C GLN A 63 -5.25 25.96 10.17
N ARG A 64 -5.78 24.91 9.56
CA ARG A 64 -5.14 23.61 9.40
C ARG A 64 -5.40 23.07 8.00
N SER A 65 -4.47 22.28 7.51
CA SER A 65 -4.56 21.61 6.22
C SER A 65 -4.17 20.15 6.36
N TYR A 66 -5.00 19.26 5.84
CA TYR A 66 -4.78 17.82 5.90
C TYR A 66 -4.77 17.22 4.51
N PHE A 67 -3.89 16.24 4.30
CA PHE A 67 -3.89 15.39 3.11
C PHE A 67 -4.16 13.95 3.51
N ALA A 68 -4.99 13.26 2.75
CA ALA A 68 -5.25 11.85 2.92
C ALA A 68 -5.28 11.15 1.57
N GLY A 69 -4.37 10.19 1.37
CA GLY A 69 -4.25 9.41 0.14
C GLY A 69 -3.81 7.98 0.39
N CYS A 70 -4.24 7.06 -0.48
CA CYS A 70 -3.83 5.66 -0.46
C CYS A 70 -3.32 5.25 -1.84
N SER A 71 -2.41 4.27 -1.92
CA SER A 71 -1.85 3.81 -3.19
C SER A 71 -0.98 4.88 -3.85
N ASP A 72 -1.32 5.32 -5.05
CA ASP A 72 -0.70 6.50 -5.66
C ASP A 72 -0.93 7.75 -4.78
N GLY A 73 -2.12 7.93 -4.21
CA GLY A 73 -2.37 8.99 -3.23
C GLY A 73 -1.49 8.90 -1.98
N GLY A 74 -1.06 7.71 -1.58
CA GLY A 74 -0.04 7.51 -0.54
C GLY A 74 1.35 7.97 -0.98
N ARG A 75 1.72 7.78 -2.26
CA ARG A 75 2.93 8.33 -2.87
C ARG A 75 2.86 9.87 -2.89
N GLU A 76 1.73 10.43 -3.33
CA GLU A 76 1.48 11.87 -3.32
C GLU A 76 1.61 12.45 -1.91
N ALA A 77 1.03 11.79 -0.90
CA ALA A 77 1.15 12.15 0.51
C ALA A 77 2.61 12.27 0.96
N LEU A 78 3.45 11.30 0.59
CA LEU A 78 4.88 11.33 0.91
C LEU A 78 5.63 12.35 0.07
N MET A 79 5.21 12.60 -1.17
CA MET A 79 5.78 13.65 -2.00
C MET A 79 5.56 15.04 -1.39
N GLU A 80 4.36 15.29 -0.85
CA GLU A 80 4.03 16.53 -0.13
C GLU A 80 4.90 16.71 1.12
N ALA A 81 5.02 15.66 1.95
CA ALA A 81 5.87 15.71 3.14
C ALA A 81 7.36 15.99 2.82
N GLN A 82 7.85 15.48 1.69
CA GLN A 82 9.25 15.59 1.28
C GLN A 82 9.56 16.89 0.57
N ARG A 83 8.71 17.33 -0.36
CA ARG A 83 9.01 18.44 -1.28
C ARG A 83 8.27 19.74 -0.96
N TYR A 84 7.07 19.62 -0.39
CA TYR A 84 6.18 20.75 -0.12
C TYR A 84 5.74 20.77 1.35
N PRO A 85 6.70 20.75 2.29
CA PRO A 85 6.40 20.60 3.72
C PRO A 85 5.46 21.69 4.27
N GLU A 86 5.31 22.81 3.55
CA GLU A 86 4.43 23.92 3.94
C GLU A 86 2.95 23.68 3.65
N ASP A 87 2.62 22.68 2.83
CA ASP A 87 1.26 22.52 2.32
C ASP A 87 0.30 21.93 3.34
N TYR A 88 0.75 21.00 4.16
CA TYR A 88 -0.11 20.26 5.08
C TYR A 88 0.45 20.18 6.50
N ASP A 89 -0.44 20.33 7.50
CA ASP A 89 -0.11 20.14 8.91
C ASP A 89 -0.19 18.68 9.33
N GLY A 90 -1.10 17.92 8.73
CA GLY A 90 -1.30 16.49 8.94
C GLY A 90 -1.41 15.72 7.62
N ILE A 91 -0.70 14.61 7.53
CA ILE A 91 -0.68 13.74 6.35
C ILE A 91 -1.01 12.30 6.75
N LEU A 92 -2.01 11.71 6.07
CA LEU A 92 -2.37 10.31 6.17
C LEU A 92 -2.00 9.62 4.86
N ALA A 93 -1.00 8.73 4.90
CA ALA A 93 -0.48 8.01 3.74
C ALA A 93 -0.73 6.50 3.87
N GLY A 94 -1.67 5.97 3.09
CA GLY A 94 -1.99 4.55 3.05
C GLY A 94 -1.27 3.84 1.92
N ALA A 95 -0.75 2.64 2.19
CA ALA A 95 -0.18 1.73 1.18
C ALA A 95 0.60 2.47 0.07
N PRO A 96 1.60 3.31 0.39
CA PRO A 96 2.18 4.25 -0.55
C PRO A 96 2.96 3.55 -1.67
N ALA A 97 2.65 3.89 -2.92
CA ALA A 97 3.42 3.50 -4.10
C ALA A 97 4.70 4.37 -4.24
N ASN A 98 5.38 4.65 -3.14
CA ASN A 98 6.41 5.68 -3.04
C ASN A 98 7.68 5.39 -3.82
N TYR A 99 8.07 4.12 -3.97
CA TYR A 99 9.19 3.74 -4.85
C TYR A 99 8.63 3.29 -6.20
N TRP A 100 8.05 4.24 -6.93
CA TRP A 100 7.29 4.03 -8.16
C TRP A 100 8.06 3.24 -9.22
N THR A 101 9.30 3.66 -9.51
CA THR A 101 10.11 3.02 -10.55
C THR A 101 10.42 1.55 -10.23
N ALA A 102 10.70 1.21 -8.98
CA ALA A 102 10.96 -0.16 -8.56
C ALA A 102 9.67 -1.00 -8.50
N LEU A 103 8.55 -0.41 -8.03
CA LEU A 103 7.23 -1.06 -8.03
C LEU A 103 6.81 -1.46 -9.44
N LEU A 104 6.92 -0.55 -10.41
CA LEU A 104 6.49 -0.84 -11.80
C LEU A 104 7.51 -1.74 -12.52
N THR A 105 8.78 -1.73 -12.12
CA THR A 105 9.76 -2.73 -12.53
C THR A 105 9.35 -4.12 -12.05
N THR A 106 8.88 -4.23 -10.80
CA THR A 106 8.35 -5.48 -10.23
C THR A 106 7.10 -5.94 -10.98
N ALA A 107 6.20 -5.04 -11.32
CA ALA A 107 5.00 -5.37 -12.10
C ALA A 107 5.34 -6.02 -13.46
N ALA A 108 6.35 -5.50 -14.16
CA ALA A 108 6.83 -6.10 -15.41
C ALA A 108 7.53 -7.46 -15.17
N TYR A 109 8.35 -7.57 -14.11
CA TYR A 109 9.03 -8.82 -13.73
C TYR A 109 8.04 -9.92 -13.36
N ASP A 110 7.03 -9.63 -12.54
CA ASP A 110 6.00 -10.58 -12.13
C ASP A 110 5.15 -11.04 -13.32
N THR A 111 4.84 -10.12 -14.24
CA THR A 111 4.16 -10.45 -15.49
C THR A 111 5.00 -11.43 -16.31
N GLN A 112 6.32 -11.21 -16.42
CA GLN A 112 7.23 -12.18 -17.08
C GLN A 112 7.25 -13.52 -16.36
N ALA A 113 7.37 -13.52 -15.03
CA ALA A 113 7.46 -14.74 -14.23
C ALA A 113 6.25 -15.65 -14.44
N LEU A 114 5.08 -15.05 -14.64
CA LEU A 114 3.82 -15.76 -14.84
C LEU A 114 3.53 -16.14 -16.29
N THR A 115 4.14 -15.48 -17.29
CA THR A 115 3.59 -15.54 -18.66
C THR A 115 4.60 -15.81 -19.77
N VAL A 116 5.91 -15.63 -19.56
CA VAL A 116 6.92 -15.90 -20.60
C VAL A 116 6.97 -17.38 -20.93
N ASP A 117 6.96 -18.25 -19.89
CA ASP A 117 6.64 -19.65 -20.06
C ASP A 117 5.14 -19.83 -19.81
N PRO A 118 4.33 -20.22 -20.84
CA PRO A 118 2.89 -20.44 -20.65
C PRO A 118 2.54 -21.45 -19.53
N ALA A 119 3.43 -22.40 -19.23
CA ALA A 119 3.23 -23.38 -18.17
C ALA A 119 3.38 -22.76 -16.75
N SER A 120 3.97 -21.56 -16.64
CA SER A 120 4.14 -20.83 -15.37
C SER A 120 2.89 -20.07 -14.94
N PHE A 121 1.91 -19.88 -15.83
CA PHE A 121 0.70 -19.16 -15.48
C PHE A 121 -0.09 -19.86 -14.39
N ILE A 122 -0.43 -19.12 -13.33
CA ILE A 122 -1.26 -19.60 -12.23
C ILE A 122 -2.70 -19.11 -12.49
N PRO A 123 -3.63 -19.99 -12.93
CA PRO A 123 -5.01 -19.58 -13.16
C PRO A 123 -5.72 -19.27 -11.84
N GLN A 124 -6.75 -18.41 -11.90
CA GLN A 124 -7.54 -18.01 -10.73
C GLN A 124 -8.13 -19.21 -9.96
N SER A 125 -8.45 -20.30 -10.64
CA SER A 125 -8.96 -21.53 -10.00
C SER A 125 -7.99 -22.18 -9.01
N LYS A 126 -6.68 -21.88 -9.11
CA LYS A 126 -5.64 -22.40 -8.19
C LYS A 126 -5.32 -21.46 -7.02
N VAL A 127 -5.74 -20.21 -7.08
CA VAL A 127 -5.50 -19.23 -6.01
C VAL A 127 -6.04 -19.67 -4.64
N PRO A 128 -7.28 -20.23 -4.53
CA PRO A 128 -7.78 -20.77 -3.27
C PRO A 128 -6.93 -21.89 -2.68
N THR A 129 -6.31 -22.70 -3.54
CA THR A 129 -5.40 -23.78 -3.09
C THR A 129 -4.13 -23.22 -2.46
N ILE A 130 -3.59 -22.12 -3.00
CA ILE A 130 -2.44 -21.43 -2.41
C ILE A 130 -2.83 -20.83 -1.06
N ALA A 131 -3.92 -20.06 -1.01
CA ALA A 131 -4.41 -19.42 0.22
C ALA A 131 -4.70 -20.44 1.33
N ALA A 132 -5.36 -21.56 1.00
CA ALA A 132 -5.63 -22.62 1.97
C ALA A 132 -4.34 -23.25 2.52
N ALA A 133 -3.32 -23.43 1.68
CA ALA A 133 -2.04 -23.99 2.12
C ALA A 133 -1.24 -23.01 2.98
N VAL A 134 -1.27 -21.71 2.65
CA VAL A 134 -0.69 -20.63 3.48
C VAL A 134 -1.36 -20.60 4.85
N ASN A 135 -2.68 -20.58 4.91
CA ASN A 135 -3.43 -20.58 6.16
C ASN A 135 -3.15 -21.85 6.98
N ALA A 136 -3.14 -23.01 6.35
CA ALA A 136 -2.81 -24.27 7.05
C ALA A 136 -1.40 -24.30 7.65
N ALA A 137 -0.44 -23.56 7.03
CA ALA A 137 0.94 -23.50 7.51
C ALA A 137 1.16 -22.42 8.55
N CYS A 138 0.41 -21.30 8.53
CA CYS A 138 0.82 -20.07 9.19
C CYS A 138 -0.25 -19.43 10.09
N ASP A 139 -1.53 -19.76 9.96
CA ASP A 139 -2.63 -19.09 10.65
C ASP A 139 -2.50 -19.15 12.20
N GLU A 140 -1.99 -20.25 12.75
CA GLU A 140 -1.84 -20.42 14.20
C GLU A 140 -0.56 -19.79 14.80
N ILE A 141 0.31 -19.16 14.00
CA ILE A 141 1.61 -18.63 14.49
C ILE A 141 1.40 -17.53 15.54
N ASP A 142 0.36 -16.73 15.39
CA ASP A 142 0.02 -15.65 16.34
C ASP A 142 -0.85 -16.11 17.53
N GLY A 143 -1.21 -17.40 17.59
CA GLY A 143 -2.01 -18.02 18.64
C GLY A 143 -3.52 -17.95 18.40
N VAL A 144 -3.97 -17.56 17.21
CA VAL A 144 -5.38 -17.52 16.79
C VAL A 144 -5.54 -18.27 15.47
N ARG A 145 -6.66 -18.94 15.29
CA ARG A 145 -7.02 -19.57 14.01
C ARG A 145 -8.24 -18.85 13.44
N ASP A 146 -7.99 -17.78 12.69
CA ASP A 146 -9.03 -16.91 12.13
C ASP A 146 -8.83 -16.56 10.63
N GLY A 147 -7.84 -17.16 9.98
CA GLY A 147 -7.49 -16.88 8.60
C GLY A 147 -6.73 -15.57 8.41
N ILE A 148 -6.19 -14.98 9.48
CA ILE A 148 -5.48 -13.69 9.46
C ILE A 148 -4.10 -13.87 10.06
N LEU A 149 -3.08 -13.53 9.31
CA LEU A 149 -1.70 -13.50 9.79
C LEU A 149 -1.42 -12.10 10.37
N ASN A 150 -1.23 -11.99 11.69
CA ASN A 150 -0.91 -10.72 12.34
C ASN A 150 0.44 -10.14 11.93
N ASP A 151 1.40 -11.01 11.60
CA ASP A 151 2.69 -10.64 11.02
C ASP A 151 3.13 -11.72 10.03
N PRO A 152 2.78 -11.59 8.74
CA PRO A 152 3.07 -12.60 7.73
C PRO A 152 4.57 -12.79 7.44
N ARG A 153 5.47 -11.94 7.97
CA ARG A 153 6.93 -12.15 7.90
C ARG A 153 7.38 -13.38 8.66
N GLN A 154 6.57 -13.85 9.62
CA GLN A 154 6.82 -15.07 10.38
C GLN A 154 6.38 -16.35 9.65
N CYS A 155 5.64 -16.19 8.55
CA CYS A 155 5.17 -17.31 7.75
C CYS A 155 6.25 -17.81 6.79
N HIS A 156 6.70 -19.04 6.99
CA HIS A 156 7.71 -19.68 6.16
C HIS A 156 7.09 -20.76 5.25
N PHE A 157 6.05 -20.37 4.51
CA PHE A 157 5.37 -21.26 3.57
C PHE A 157 6.28 -21.60 2.39
N ASP A 158 6.47 -22.92 2.10
CA ASP A 158 7.15 -23.36 0.89
C ASP A 158 6.13 -23.79 -0.17
N PRO A 159 6.01 -23.11 -1.32
CA PRO A 159 5.15 -23.49 -2.42
C PRO A 159 5.34 -24.91 -2.95
N ALA A 160 6.52 -25.53 -2.73
CA ALA A 160 6.75 -26.92 -3.14
C ALA A 160 5.86 -27.94 -2.39
N THR A 161 5.32 -27.57 -1.23
CA THR A 161 4.42 -28.43 -0.44
C THR A 161 3.11 -28.74 -1.15
N ILE A 162 2.68 -27.86 -2.07
CA ILE A 162 1.47 -28.02 -2.90
C ILE A 162 1.79 -28.37 -4.35
N GLN A 163 3.01 -28.84 -4.64
CA GLN A 163 3.34 -29.28 -5.99
C GLN A 163 2.57 -30.56 -6.37
N CYS A 164 2.08 -30.63 -7.61
CA CYS A 164 1.39 -31.80 -8.15
C CYS A 164 2.30 -33.03 -8.10
N LYS A 165 1.78 -34.11 -7.53
CA LYS A 165 2.46 -35.42 -7.49
C LYS A 165 2.07 -36.33 -8.67
N ALA A 166 1.02 -36.00 -9.38
CA ALA A 166 0.47 -36.69 -10.54
C ALA A 166 0.05 -35.64 -11.59
N GLU A 167 -1.08 -35.81 -12.23
CA GLU A 167 -1.62 -34.92 -13.24
C GLU A 167 -1.97 -33.53 -12.64
N ASP A 168 -1.94 -32.52 -13.52
CA ASP A 168 -2.32 -31.14 -13.16
C ASP A 168 -3.79 -31.05 -12.75
N SER A 169 -4.07 -30.27 -11.70
CA SER A 169 -5.43 -30.02 -11.22
C SER A 169 -5.49 -28.71 -10.43
N ASP A 170 -6.69 -28.21 -10.14
CA ASP A 170 -6.88 -27.02 -9.32
C ASP A 170 -6.43 -27.18 -7.85
N LYS A 171 -6.10 -28.41 -7.44
CA LYS A 171 -5.67 -28.73 -6.06
C LYS A 171 -4.15 -28.76 -5.88
N CYS A 172 -3.37 -28.44 -6.91
CA CYS A 172 -1.92 -28.44 -6.84
C CYS A 172 -1.32 -27.50 -7.88
N LEU A 173 -0.05 -27.17 -7.71
CA LEU A 173 0.71 -26.36 -8.66
C LEU A 173 1.68 -27.25 -9.46
N THR A 174 1.79 -27.00 -10.76
CA THR A 174 2.84 -27.63 -11.59
C THR A 174 4.22 -27.08 -11.19
N THR A 175 5.30 -27.76 -11.57
CA THR A 175 6.67 -27.28 -11.28
C THR A 175 6.95 -25.85 -11.79
N PRO A 176 6.54 -25.48 -13.03
CA PRO A 176 6.70 -24.08 -13.46
C PRO A 176 5.90 -23.09 -12.61
N GLN A 177 4.67 -23.43 -12.20
CA GLN A 177 3.84 -22.59 -11.34
C GLN A 177 4.44 -22.42 -9.93
N VAL A 178 5.00 -23.49 -9.35
CA VAL A 178 5.76 -23.39 -8.08
C VAL A 178 6.94 -22.45 -8.22
N THR A 179 7.66 -22.51 -9.34
CA THR A 179 8.79 -21.62 -9.61
C THR A 179 8.34 -20.16 -9.74
N ALA A 180 7.23 -19.91 -10.44
CA ALA A 180 6.64 -18.57 -10.54
C ALA A 180 6.21 -18.04 -9.18
N LEU A 181 5.48 -18.83 -8.39
CA LEU A 181 5.01 -18.46 -7.06
C LEU A 181 6.18 -18.10 -6.13
N LYS A 182 7.27 -18.86 -6.15
CA LYS A 182 8.47 -18.54 -5.37
C LYS A 182 9.07 -17.18 -5.77
N LYS A 183 9.07 -16.83 -7.06
CA LYS A 183 9.54 -15.51 -7.51
C LYS A 183 8.67 -14.38 -6.97
N LEU A 184 7.35 -14.53 -6.99
CA LEU A 184 6.42 -13.53 -6.45
C LEU A 184 6.64 -13.27 -4.95
N TYR A 185 6.90 -14.33 -4.16
CA TYR A 185 7.16 -14.19 -2.73
C TYR A 185 8.56 -13.63 -2.42
N VAL A 186 9.56 -13.95 -3.22
CA VAL A 186 10.94 -13.42 -3.02
C VAL A 186 11.01 -11.94 -3.41
N GLY A 187 10.31 -11.55 -4.48
CA GLY A 187 10.38 -10.22 -5.07
C GLY A 187 11.37 -10.13 -6.23
N THR A 188 11.55 -8.90 -6.69
CA THR A 188 12.39 -8.61 -7.85
C THR A 188 13.85 -8.53 -7.46
N LEU A 189 14.67 -9.32 -8.14
CA LEU A 189 16.12 -9.35 -7.96
C LEU A 189 16.83 -8.69 -9.15
N ASP A 190 17.94 -8.00 -8.86
CA ASP A 190 18.92 -7.58 -9.87
C ASP A 190 19.79 -8.76 -10.36
N ALA A 191 20.62 -8.55 -11.35
CA ALA A 191 21.54 -9.58 -11.87
C ALA A 191 22.57 -10.07 -10.83
N SER A 192 22.80 -9.33 -9.74
CA SER A 192 23.68 -9.69 -8.62
C SER A 192 22.94 -10.44 -7.51
N GLY A 193 21.62 -10.61 -7.62
CA GLY A 193 20.79 -11.27 -6.62
C GLY A 193 20.35 -10.38 -5.46
N HIS A 194 20.52 -9.07 -5.54
CA HIS A 194 19.99 -8.14 -4.53
C HIS A 194 18.51 -7.83 -4.79
N ILE A 195 17.75 -7.68 -3.71
CA ILE A 195 16.34 -7.32 -3.80
C ILE A 195 16.22 -5.85 -4.25
N VAL A 196 15.65 -5.64 -5.43
CA VAL A 196 15.28 -4.33 -5.98
C VAL A 196 13.98 -3.84 -5.35
N TYR A 197 13.02 -4.76 -5.21
CA TYR A 197 11.73 -4.50 -4.58
C TYR A 197 11.24 -5.77 -3.87
N PRO A 198 10.69 -5.64 -2.65
CA PRO A 198 10.27 -6.80 -1.87
C PRO A 198 9.09 -7.53 -2.51
N GLY A 199 9.05 -8.85 -2.35
CA GLY A 199 7.95 -9.68 -2.80
C GLY A 199 6.68 -9.51 -1.98
N TYR A 200 5.62 -10.15 -2.44
CA TYR A 200 4.36 -10.20 -1.70
C TYR A 200 4.49 -11.12 -0.50
N LEU A 201 3.73 -10.80 0.53
CA LEU A 201 3.69 -11.61 1.73
C LEU A 201 2.60 -12.69 1.63
N PRO A 202 2.81 -13.88 2.21
CA PRO A 202 1.77 -14.90 2.30
C PRO A 202 0.51 -14.40 3.01
N GLY A 203 -0.68 -14.81 2.52
CA GLY A 203 -1.98 -14.41 3.05
C GLY A 203 -2.72 -13.37 2.19
N ALA A 204 -2.08 -12.83 1.15
CA ALA A 204 -2.67 -11.82 0.24
C ALA A 204 -3.43 -12.42 -0.95
N GLU A 205 -3.43 -13.75 -1.10
CA GLU A 205 -3.78 -14.41 -2.36
C GLU A 205 -5.27 -14.34 -2.66
N GLU A 206 -6.13 -14.66 -1.70
CA GLU A 206 -7.56 -14.83 -1.90
C GLU A 206 -8.38 -13.57 -1.61
N GLY A 207 -9.62 -13.55 -2.10
CA GLY A 207 -10.58 -12.48 -1.91
C GLY A 207 -10.77 -11.60 -3.14
N GLN A 208 -11.78 -10.75 -3.11
CA GLN A 208 -12.16 -9.89 -4.24
C GLN A 208 -11.03 -8.91 -4.62
N GLY A 209 -10.32 -8.38 -3.64
CA GLY A 209 -9.16 -7.51 -3.82
C GLY A 209 -7.82 -8.27 -3.84
N GLY A 210 -7.80 -9.58 -4.00
CA GLY A 210 -6.62 -10.43 -3.96
C GLY A 210 -5.90 -10.61 -5.31
N TRP A 211 -5.13 -11.67 -5.41
CA TRP A 211 -4.27 -11.96 -6.56
C TRP A 211 -5.03 -12.12 -7.88
N GLY A 212 -6.29 -12.60 -7.83
CA GLY A 212 -7.13 -12.71 -9.02
C GLY A 212 -7.34 -11.38 -9.76
N LEU A 213 -7.32 -10.28 -9.03
CA LEU A 213 -7.41 -8.92 -9.60
C LEU A 213 -6.01 -8.36 -9.94
N TRP A 214 -5.07 -8.45 -8.98
CA TRP A 214 -3.83 -7.70 -9.03
C TRP A 214 -2.70 -8.43 -9.74
N ILE A 215 -2.56 -9.76 -9.56
CA ILE A 215 -1.35 -10.50 -9.92
C ILE A 215 -1.60 -11.48 -11.08
N THR A 216 -2.53 -12.43 -10.91
CA THR A 216 -2.77 -13.46 -11.92
C THR A 216 -3.69 -12.99 -13.02
N GLY A 217 -4.69 -12.18 -12.69
CA GLY A 217 -5.71 -11.75 -13.65
C GLY A 217 -6.62 -12.86 -14.16
N PRO A 218 -7.62 -12.53 -14.97
CA PRO A 218 -8.52 -13.52 -15.59
C PRO A 218 -7.86 -14.33 -16.72
N ALA A 219 -6.71 -13.86 -17.22
CA ALA A 219 -5.91 -14.49 -18.27
C ALA A 219 -4.46 -13.99 -18.20
N PRO A 220 -3.50 -14.66 -18.87
CA PRO A 220 -2.10 -14.21 -18.90
C PRO A 220 -1.95 -12.74 -19.29
N ALA A 221 -1.18 -11.98 -18.52
CA ALA A 221 -0.93 -10.55 -18.68
C ALA A 221 -2.21 -9.67 -18.68
N LYS A 222 -3.28 -10.10 -17.98
CA LYS A 222 -4.54 -9.34 -17.83
C LYS A 222 -4.85 -8.96 -16.38
N SER A 223 -3.86 -8.94 -15.52
CA SER A 223 -3.96 -8.40 -14.17
C SER A 223 -3.75 -6.88 -14.15
N LEU A 224 -4.15 -6.20 -13.06
CA LEU A 224 -3.91 -4.77 -12.92
C LEU A 224 -2.41 -4.45 -12.93
N MET A 225 -1.59 -5.23 -12.22
CA MET A 225 -0.13 -5.01 -12.24
C MET A 225 0.46 -5.19 -13.63
N ALA A 226 -0.04 -6.14 -14.44
CA ALA A 226 0.41 -6.27 -15.82
C ALA A 226 0.06 -5.04 -16.67
N PHE A 227 -1.13 -4.46 -16.49
CA PHE A 227 -1.50 -3.22 -17.18
C PHE A 227 -0.63 -2.05 -16.72
N PHE A 228 -0.43 -1.87 -15.42
CA PHE A 228 0.40 -0.79 -14.89
C PHE A 228 1.87 -0.92 -15.31
N GLY A 229 2.46 -2.11 -15.18
CA GLY A 229 3.85 -2.35 -15.60
C GLY A 229 4.05 -2.12 -17.09
N ASN A 230 3.15 -2.66 -17.92
CA ASN A 230 3.22 -2.49 -19.38
C ASN A 230 3.06 -1.02 -19.77
N GLY A 231 2.01 -0.33 -19.28
CA GLY A 231 1.78 1.09 -19.58
C GLY A 231 2.93 1.99 -19.11
N PHE A 232 3.48 1.70 -17.92
CA PHE A 232 4.62 2.47 -17.43
C PHE A 232 5.84 2.34 -18.35
N PHE A 233 6.20 1.13 -18.76
CA PHE A 233 7.37 0.98 -19.61
C PHE A 233 7.12 1.39 -21.07
N SER A 234 5.94 1.07 -21.63
CA SER A 234 5.62 1.49 -23.00
C SER A 234 5.49 3.00 -23.15
N ASP A 235 4.81 3.68 -22.20
CA ASP A 235 4.36 5.04 -22.41
C ASP A 235 5.17 6.07 -21.61
N PHE A 236 5.55 5.79 -20.35
CA PHE A 236 6.36 6.73 -19.56
C PHE A 236 7.86 6.60 -19.82
N VAL A 237 8.36 5.34 -19.93
CA VAL A 237 9.82 5.12 -19.99
C VAL A 237 10.31 5.14 -21.42
N TYR A 238 9.79 4.30 -22.30
CA TYR A 238 10.31 4.13 -23.65
C TYR A 238 9.55 4.93 -24.70
N GLU A 239 8.34 5.39 -24.43
CA GLU A 239 7.43 6.05 -25.39
C GLU A 239 7.28 5.23 -26.67
N LYS A 240 7.05 3.93 -26.51
CA LYS A 240 7.07 2.94 -27.57
C LYS A 240 5.87 1.99 -27.42
N ALA A 241 4.83 2.21 -28.22
CA ALA A 241 3.57 1.46 -28.15
C ALA A 241 3.70 -0.04 -28.44
N ASP A 242 4.74 -0.46 -29.14
CA ASP A 242 5.07 -1.86 -29.44
C ASP A 242 6.09 -2.46 -28.46
N TRP A 243 6.31 -1.84 -27.29
CA TRP A 243 7.16 -2.39 -26.26
C TRP A 243 6.63 -3.75 -25.78
N ASP A 244 7.52 -4.75 -25.74
CA ASP A 244 7.18 -6.11 -25.34
C ASP A 244 7.81 -6.46 -23.99
N TYR A 245 6.98 -6.60 -22.96
CA TYR A 245 7.42 -6.98 -21.61
C TYR A 245 8.16 -8.32 -21.57
N LYS A 246 7.97 -9.21 -22.57
CA LYS A 246 8.68 -10.48 -22.64
C LYS A 246 10.17 -10.31 -22.81
N THR A 247 10.60 -9.19 -23.35
CA THR A 247 12.03 -8.85 -23.54
C THR A 247 12.60 -8.01 -22.39
N PHE A 248 11.80 -7.74 -21.35
CA PHE A 248 12.19 -6.87 -20.24
C PHE A 248 13.37 -7.44 -19.46
N ASN A 249 14.32 -6.58 -19.13
CA ASN A 249 15.45 -6.85 -18.26
C ASN A 249 15.38 -5.91 -17.05
N VAL A 250 15.43 -6.46 -15.83
CA VAL A 250 15.26 -5.72 -14.58
C VAL A 250 16.26 -4.56 -14.47
N ASP A 251 17.56 -4.83 -14.64
CA ASP A 251 18.60 -3.81 -14.43
C ASP A 251 18.50 -2.67 -15.45
N ALA A 252 18.36 -3.03 -16.73
CA ALA A 252 18.24 -2.05 -17.79
C ALA A 252 16.92 -1.25 -17.70
N GLY A 253 15.82 -1.93 -17.36
CA GLY A 253 14.52 -1.30 -17.20
C GLY A 253 14.47 -0.36 -16.01
N LEU A 254 14.93 -0.79 -14.83
CA LEU A 254 15.01 0.06 -13.65
C LEU A 254 15.91 1.27 -13.86
N LYS A 255 17.06 1.08 -14.50
CA LYS A 255 17.95 2.18 -14.87
C LYS A 255 17.24 3.21 -15.75
N ALA A 256 16.62 2.77 -16.84
CA ALA A 256 15.89 3.64 -17.76
C ALA A 256 14.73 4.37 -17.06
N ALA A 257 13.95 3.64 -16.22
CA ALA A 257 12.87 4.21 -15.44
C ALA A 257 13.37 5.29 -14.48
N ASN A 258 14.47 5.02 -13.76
CA ASN A 258 15.07 5.99 -12.83
C ASN A 258 15.58 7.23 -13.55
N GLU A 259 16.32 7.07 -14.63
CA GLU A 259 16.86 8.19 -15.43
C GLU A 259 15.75 9.11 -15.95
N LYS A 260 14.63 8.55 -16.38
CA LYS A 260 13.54 9.31 -17.02
C LYS A 260 12.51 9.86 -16.02
N THR A 261 12.15 9.09 -14.98
CA THR A 261 10.94 9.38 -14.21
C THR A 261 11.14 9.52 -12.71
N ALA A 262 12.25 9.01 -12.13
CA ALA A 262 12.40 8.97 -10.66
C ALA A 262 12.29 10.35 -10.00
N GLN A 263 12.81 11.39 -10.63
CA GLN A 263 12.75 12.76 -10.10
C GLN A 263 11.30 13.26 -9.96
N ALA A 264 10.41 12.85 -10.85
CA ALA A 264 9.00 13.23 -10.79
C ALA A 264 8.19 12.30 -9.90
N LEU A 265 8.44 10.98 -9.96
CA LEU A 265 7.53 9.96 -9.46
C LEU A 265 7.95 9.29 -8.13
N ASN A 266 9.26 9.19 -7.82
CA ASN A 266 9.70 8.56 -6.59
C ASN A 266 9.60 9.50 -5.39
N ALA A 267 8.87 9.08 -4.36
CA ALA A 267 8.76 9.74 -3.08
C ALA A 267 9.53 8.94 -2.00
N THR A 268 10.85 8.85 -2.16
CA THR A 268 11.71 7.96 -1.37
C THR A 268 12.72 8.70 -0.49
N ASP A 269 12.70 10.05 -0.46
CA ASP A 269 13.60 10.80 0.40
C ASP A 269 13.25 10.58 1.88
N PRO A 270 14.15 9.99 2.70
CA PRO A 270 13.90 9.76 4.12
C PRO A 270 14.10 11.02 4.97
N ASN A 271 14.57 12.12 4.39
CA ASN A 271 14.83 13.36 5.12
C ASN A 271 13.57 14.22 5.26
N LEU A 272 12.81 14.01 6.32
CA LEU A 272 11.61 14.77 6.64
C LEU A 272 11.84 15.93 7.65
N LYS A 273 13.09 16.41 7.78
CA LYS A 273 13.43 17.45 8.76
C LYS A 273 12.63 18.73 8.58
N ALA A 274 12.40 19.17 7.34
CA ALA A 274 11.63 20.39 7.06
C ALA A 274 10.16 20.23 7.50
N PHE A 275 9.54 19.10 7.19
CA PHE A 275 8.17 18.77 7.59
C PHE A 275 8.03 18.71 9.12
N LYS A 276 8.96 18.02 9.80
CA LYS A 276 9.02 17.98 11.27
C LYS A 276 9.19 19.38 11.88
N ALA A 277 10.12 20.19 11.34
CA ALA A 277 10.46 21.49 11.89
C ALA A 277 9.28 22.46 11.93
N ARG A 278 8.34 22.36 10.99
CA ARG A 278 7.11 23.14 10.99
C ARG A 278 5.97 22.57 11.85
N GLY A 279 6.20 21.43 12.51
CA GLY A 279 5.22 20.76 13.36
C GLY A 279 4.34 19.73 12.64
N GLY A 280 4.63 19.41 11.38
CA GLY A 280 3.88 18.44 10.58
C GLY A 280 3.78 17.07 11.25
N LYS A 281 2.68 16.36 11.02
CA LYS A 281 2.41 15.00 11.52
C LYS A 281 2.10 14.06 10.37
N LEU A 282 2.72 12.90 10.37
CA LEU A 282 2.55 11.86 9.35
C LEU A 282 2.07 10.57 9.99
N ILE A 283 0.93 10.06 9.51
CA ILE A 283 0.53 8.69 9.80
C ILE A 283 0.62 7.86 8.51
N LEU A 284 1.36 6.77 8.60
CA LEU A 284 1.44 5.73 7.58
C LEU A 284 0.56 4.55 8.00
N TYR A 285 -0.14 3.93 7.06
CA TYR A 285 -0.76 2.61 7.29
C TYR A 285 -0.60 1.71 6.07
N HIS A 286 -0.56 0.40 6.29
CA HIS A 286 -0.47 -0.58 5.20
C HIS A 286 -1.11 -1.90 5.60
N GLY A 287 -1.92 -2.48 4.72
CA GLY A 287 -2.47 -3.82 4.90
C GLY A 287 -1.40 -4.89 4.72
N TRP A 288 -1.30 -5.83 5.65
CA TRP A 288 -0.36 -6.95 5.50
C TRP A 288 -0.66 -7.82 4.27
N ASN A 289 -1.93 -7.89 3.88
CA ASN A 289 -2.42 -8.69 2.75
C ASN A 289 -2.53 -7.88 1.44
N ASP A 290 -1.74 -6.80 1.30
CA ASP A 290 -1.76 -5.98 0.08
C ASP A 290 -1.11 -6.71 -1.10
N PRO A 291 -1.89 -7.05 -2.17
CA PRO A 291 -1.36 -7.74 -3.35
C PRO A 291 -0.91 -6.79 -4.46
N ALA A 292 -1.11 -5.48 -4.29
CA ALA A 292 -0.69 -4.47 -5.25
C ALA A 292 0.69 -3.91 -4.91
N ILE A 293 0.88 -3.54 -3.64
CA ILE A 293 2.11 -2.93 -3.13
C ILE A 293 2.57 -3.74 -1.93
N SER A 294 3.75 -4.33 -2.01
CA SER A 294 4.29 -5.09 -0.86
C SER A 294 4.32 -4.23 0.41
N ALA A 295 3.73 -4.73 1.49
CA ALA A 295 3.72 -4.06 2.79
C ALA A 295 5.14 -3.78 3.32
N LEU A 296 6.11 -4.60 2.92
CA LEU A 296 7.52 -4.40 3.24
C LEU A 296 8.09 -3.11 2.64
N ASN A 297 7.54 -2.61 1.53
CA ASN A 297 7.97 -1.34 0.95
C ASN A 297 7.74 -0.15 1.91
N THR A 298 6.60 -0.11 2.58
CA THR A 298 6.30 0.94 3.57
C THR A 298 7.17 0.79 4.82
N ILE A 299 7.42 -0.43 5.27
CA ILE A 299 8.33 -0.68 6.39
C ILE A 299 9.75 -0.22 6.02
N ASN A 300 10.25 -0.57 4.84
CA ASN A 300 11.56 -0.15 4.36
C ASN A 300 11.69 1.39 4.31
N TYR A 301 10.64 2.09 3.90
CA TYR A 301 10.62 3.55 3.93
C TYR A 301 10.64 4.09 5.37
N TYR A 302 9.80 3.56 6.26
CA TYR A 302 9.78 3.94 7.67
C TYR A 302 11.15 3.72 8.34
N ASP A 303 11.77 2.59 8.08
CA ASP A 303 13.11 2.26 8.59
C ASP A 303 14.19 3.20 8.02
N ALA A 304 14.09 3.58 6.74
CA ALA A 304 14.98 4.56 6.14
C ALA A 304 14.84 5.94 6.79
N VAL A 305 13.61 6.40 7.07
CA VAL A 305 13.33 7.65 7.81
C VAL A 305 13.90 7.56 9.23
N THR A 306 13.69 6.44 9.91
CA THR A 306 14.20 6.19 11.26
C THR A 306 15.74 6.21 11.30
N LYS A 307 16.36 5.59 10.31
CA LYS A 307 17.84 5.59 10.17
C LYS A 307 18.37 7.01 9.90
N ALA A 308 17.68 7.80 9.10
CA ALA A 308 18.11 9.15 8.71
C ALA A 308 17.91 10.19 9.82
N MET A 309 16.86 10.04 10.63
CA MET A 309 16.44 11.06 11.59
C MET A 309 16.58 10.64 13.05
N GLY A 310 16.69 9.34 13.34
CA GLY A 310 16.70 8.76 14.68
C GLY A 310 15.29 8.49 15.23
N GLN A 311 15.14 7.36 15.94
CA GLN A 311 13.84 6.86 16.43
C GLN A 311 13.09 7.90 17.26
N LYS A 312 13.78 8.56 18.22
CA LYS A 312 13.16 9.60 19.10
C LYS A 312 12.53 10.73 18.30
N ASP A 313 13.19 11.15 17.22
CA ASP A 313 12.69 12.21 16.36
C ASP A 313 11.47 11.73 15.58
N VAL A 314 11.56 10.52 14.99
CA VAL A 314 10.47 9.89 14.24
C VAL A 314 9.24 9.72 15.13
N ASP A 315 9.37 9.21 16.33
CA ASP A 315 8.27 9.03 17.28
C ASP A 315 7.51 10.32 17.62
N SER A 316 8.12 11.48 17.41
CA SER A 316 7.48 12.77 17.70
C SER A 316 6.55 13.26 16.59
N PHE A 317 6.65 12.70 15.36
CA PHE A 317 5.88 13.20 14.21
C PHE A 317 5.48 12.16 13.19
N VAL A 318 5.95 10.91 13.27
CA VAL A 318 5.54 9.80 12.40
C VAL A 318 4.95 8.66 13.22
N ARG A 319 3.87 8.04 12.71
CA ARG A 319 3.34 6.73 13.14
C ARG A 319 3.17 5.83 11.94
N LEU A 320 3.43 4.54 12.12
CA LEU A 320 3.11 3.50 11.15
C LEU A 320 2.19 2.48 11.80
N TYR A 321 1.11 2.11 11.12
CA TYR A 321 0.20 1.04 11.49
C TYR A 321 0.17 -0.03 10.42
N MET A 322 0.53 -1.26 10.79
CA MET A 322 0.33 -2.42 9.93
C MET A 322 -1.02 -3.04 10.24
N VAL A 323 -1.80 -3.34 9.20
CA VAL A 323 -3.20 -3.77 9.34
C VAL A 323 -3.32 -5.25 8.98
N PRO A 324 -3.50 -6.15 9.97
CA PRO A 324 -3.64 -7.58 9.72
C PRO A 324 -4.85 -7.91 8.84
N GLY A 325 -4.62 -8.71 7.81
CA GLY A 325 -5.67 -9.20 6.92
C GLY A 325 -6.27 -8.17 5.97
N MET A 326 -5.87 -6.89 6.01
CA MET A 326 -6.34 -5.89 5.06
C MET A 326 -5.58 -6.01 3.75
N GLN A 327 -6.31 -5.93 2.63
CA GLN A 327 -5.78 -5.87 1.28
C GLN A 327 -5.44 -4.44 0.85
N HIS A 328 -5.42 -4.16 -0.45
CA HIS A 328 -4.96 -2.85 -0.95
C HIS A 328 -5.94 -1.73 -0.59
N CYS A 329 -5.54 -0.85 0.33
CA CYS A 329 -6.32 0.28 0.86
C CYS A 329 -7.57 -0.10 1.66
N GLU A 330 -8.20 -1.23 1.38
CA GLU A 330 -9.42 -1.75 2.01
C GLU A 330 -9.63 -3.23 1.69
N GLY A 331 -10.66 -3.84 2.24
CA GLY A 331 -11.02 -5.24 1.96
C GLY A 331 -10.10 -6.25 2.66
N GLY A 332 -10.19 -7.51 2.21
CA GLY A 332 -9.47 -8.63 2.81
C GLY A 332 -10.22 -9.30 3.97
N PRO A 333 -9.67 -10.37 4.57
CA PRO A 333 -10.32 -11.11 5.64
C PRO A 333 -10.34 -10.37 6.98
N GLY A 334 -9.35 -9.53 7.25
CA GLY A 334 -9.19 -8.82 8.52
C GLY A 334 -9.95 -7.50 8.62
N PRO A 335 -9.86 -6.82 9.77
CA PRO A 335 -10.47 -5.52 10.00
C PRO A 335 -9.91 -4.47 9.03
N ASP A 336 -10.80 -3.76 8.34
CA ASP A 336 -10.48 -2.82 7.29
C ASP A 336 -11.28 -1.50 7.39
N SER A 337 -11.81 -1.20 8.58
CA SER A 337 -12.54 0.05 8.87
C SER A 337 -11.98 0.69 10.13
N PHE A 338 -11.24 1.79 9.99
CA PHE A 338 -10.56 2.53 11.05
C PHE A 338 -10.33 4.00 10.70
N GLY A 339 -11.23 4.60 9.91
CA GLY A 339 -11.11 6.00 9.46
C GLY A 339 -10.03 6.24 8.41
N GLN A 340 -9.60 5.20 7.70
CA GLN A 340 -8.63 5.31 6.60
C GLN A 340 -9.24 5.99 5.36
N VAL A 341 -8.40 6.24 4.37
CA VAL A 341 -8.82 6.82 3.08
C VAL A 341 -9.98 6.02 2.46
N GLY A 342 -11.01 6.73 2.04
CA GLY A 342 -12.29 6.13 1.62
C GLY A 342 -13.32 6.00 2.75
N GLN A 343 -12.90 5.88 4.00
CA GLN A 343 -13.74 5.67 5.18
C GLN A 343 -13.49 6.71 6.29
N LEU A 344 -13.04 7.92 5.94
CA LEU A 344 -12.78 9.01 6.89
C LEU A 344 -14.01 9.28 7.78
N GLU A 345 -13.85 9.24 9.09
CA GLU A 345 -14.93 9.36 10.08
C GLU A 345 -14.84 10.63 10.91
N PHE A 346 -13.63 11.17 11.17
CA PHE A 346 -13.35 12.37 11.97
C PHE A 346 -13.86 12.34 13.41
N GLU A 347 -14.29 11.18 13.87
CA GLU A 347 -14.82 10.97 15.22
C GLU A 347 -13.99 9.88 15.92
N ASN A 348 -13.97 9.90 17.26
CA ASN A 348 -13.36 8.87 18.07
C ASN A 348 -11.95 8.42 17.67
N SER A 349 -10.94 9.17 18.09
CA SER A 349 -9.52 8.93 17.75
C SER A 349 -8.94 7.57 18.19
N SER A 350 -9.65 6.80 19.00
CA SER A 350 -9.27 5.42 19.34
C SER A 350 -9.79 4.39 18.33
N HIS A 351 -10.65 4.80 17.39
CA HIS A 351 -11.23 3.95 16.33
C HIS A 351 -11.00 4.53 14.93
N SER A 352 -10.50 5.76 14.83
CA SER A 352 -10.33 6.46 13.58
C SER A 352 -8.94 7.09 13.48
N VAL A 353 -8.19 6.70 12.44
CA VAL A 353 -6.83 7.16 12.19
C VAL A 353 -6.79 8.62 11.75
N ASP A 354 -7.81 9.10 11.03
CA ASP A 354 -7.94 10.49 10.63
C ASP A 354 -8.26 11.40 11.84
N ALA A 355 -9.16 10.99 12.73
CA ALA A 355 -9.42 11.70 13.99
C ALA A 355 -8.20 11.69 14.93
N ALA A 356 -7.42 10.59 14.92
CA ALA A 356 -6.18 10.52 15.68
C ALA A 356 -5.11 11.48 15.12
N LEU A 357 -5.01 11.60 13.81
CA LEU A 357 -4.13 12.58 13.16
C LEU A 357 -4.53 14.01 13.49
N GLU A 358 -5.83 14.33 13.43
CA GLU A 358 -6.36 15.65 13.78
C GLU A 358 -6.02 16.02 15.24
N GLN A 359 -6.28 15.12 16.18
CA GLN A 359 -5.92 15.36 17.59
C GLN A 359 -4.40 15.51 17.78
N TRP A 360 -3.60 14.79 17.01
CA TRP A 360 -2.15 14.93 17.09
C TRP A 360 -1.68 16.30 16.61
N VAL A 361 -2.22 16.77 15.48
CA VAL A 361 -1.91 18.09 14.93
C VAL A 361 -2.40 19.22 15.83
N GLU A 362 -3.64 19.11 16.33
CA GLU A 362 -4.32 20.24 17.00
C GLU A 362 -4.07 20.29 18.50
N LYS A 363 -3.92 19.13 19.15
CA LYS A 363 -3.79 19.03 20.61
C LYS A 363 -2.47 18.43 21.07
N GLY A 364 -1.63 17.96 20.14
CA GLY A 364 -0.37 17.28 20.46
C GLY A 364 -0.55 15.88 21.06
N THR A 365 -1.75 15.32 21.03
CA THR A 365 -2.03 13.97 21.54
C THR A 365 -1.45 12.94 20.58
N VAL A 366 -0.37 12.29 21.00
CA VAL A 366 0.32 11.28 20.19
C VAL A 366 -0.58 10.04 20.03
N PRO A 367 -0.84 9.57 18.78
CA PRO A 367 -1.68 8.40 18.54
C PRO A 367 -1.10 7.12 19.17
N GLY A 368 -1.93 6.43 19.94
CA GLY A 368 -1.69 5.08 20.47
C GLY A 368 -2.31 4.00 19.57
N PRO A 369 -2.68 2.83 20.14
CA PRO A 369 -3.43 1.81 19.42
C PRO A 369 -4.76 2.33 18.89
N ILE A 370 -5.13 1.95 17.68
CA ILE A 370 -6.41 2.28 17.03
C ILE A 370 -7.18 0.97 16.82
N VAL A 371 -8.45 0.94 17.22
CA VAL A 371 -9.30 -0.25 17.03
C VAL A 371 -9.88 -0.24 15.62
N ALA A 372 -9.43 -1.14 14.78
CA ALA A 372 -10.02 -1.39 13.47
C ALA A 372 -11.19 -2.36 13.57
N SER A 373 -12.20 -2.17 12.75
CA SER A 373 -13.40 -2.99 12.69
C SER A 373 -13.55 -3.70 11.34
N LYS A 374 -14.18 -4.87 11.34
CA LYS A 374 -14.71 -5.55 10.16
C LYS A 374 -16.21 -5.60 10.24
N TYR A 375 -16.87 -5.09 9.22
CA TYR A 375 -18.33 -5.12 9.12
C TYR A 375 -18.79 -6.14 8.07
N GLU A 376 -19.98 -6.66 8.24
CA GLU A 376 -20.62 -7.53 7.25
C GLU A 376 -21.60 -6.70 6.40
N GLY A 377 -21.31 -6.60 5.12
CA GLY A 377 -22.10 -5.77 4.21
C GLY A 377 -22.13 -4.30 4.63
N ASN A 378 -23.34 -3.71 4.67
CA ASN A 378 -23.56 -2.30 5.03
C ASN A 378 -23.96 -2.08 6.50
N ASP A 379 -23.99 -3.14 7.33
CA ASP A 379 -24.30 -2.99 8.75
C ASP A 379 -23.08 -2.43 9.49
N ARG A 380 -23.13 -1.14 9.80
CA ARG A 380 -22.09 -0.44 10.59
C ARG A 380 -22.40 -0.41 12.08
N ALA A 381 -23.55 -0.95 12.52
CA ALA A 381 -23.92 -0.97 13.94
C ALA A 381 -23.20 -2.08 14.71
N HIS A 382 -22.88 -3.18 14.05
CA HIS A 382 -22.28 -4.35 14.69
C HIS A 382 -21.04 -4.81 13.91
N ALA A 383 -19.88 -4.62 14.48
CA ALA A 383 -18.65 -5.16 13.93
C ALA A 383 -18.62 -6.68 14.10
N LYS A 384 -18.34 -7.41 13.03
CA LYS A 384 -18.11 -8.87 13.06
C LYS A 384 -16.80 -9.21 13.78
N MET A 385 -15.80 -8.34 13.64
CA MET A 385 -14.49 -8.48 14.24
C MET A 385 -13.91 -7.10 14.52
N THR A 386 -13.18 -6.99 15.61
CA THR A 386 -12.34 -5.83 15.92
C THR A 386 -10.92 -6.27 16.23
N ARG A 387 -9.92 -5.41 15.94
CA ARG A 387 -8.52 -5.70 16.24
C ARG A 387 -7.79 -4.39 16.57
N PRO A 388 -6.90 -4.35 17.57
CA PRO A 388 -6.07 -3.17 17.77
C PRO A 388 -4.98 -3.10 16.70
N LEU A 389 -4.91 -1.98 15.98
CA LEU A 389 -3.77 -1.61 15.18
C LEU A 389 -2.74 -0.98 16.11
N CYS A 390 -1.61 -1.63 16.26
CA CYS A 390 -0.55 -1.20 17.15
C CYS A 390 0.44 -0.29 16.41
N PRO A 391 0.96 0.79 17.06
CA PRO A 391 2.07 1.54 16.48
C PRO A 391 3.26 0.63 16.22
N TYR A 392 3.71 0.55 14.97
CA TYR A 392 4.87 -0.25 14.58
C TYR A 392 6.14 0.18 15.36
N PRO A 393 6.99 -0.75 15.88
CA PRO A 393 7.04 -2.17 15.54
C PRO A 393 6.20 -3.10 16.43
N GLN A 394 5.25 -2.59 17.23
CA GLN A 394 4.36 -3.43 18.00
C GLN A 394 3.34 -4.15 17.11
N THR A 395 2.92 -5.33 17.52
CA THR A 395 1.87 -6.14 16.91
C THR A 395 0.79 -6.47 17.92
N ALA A 396 -0.43 -6.73 17.46
CA ALA A 396 -1.52 -7.20 18.30
C ALA A 396 -1.28 -8.66 18.70
N LYS A 397 -1.07 -8.94 19.98
CA LYS A 397 -0.87 -10.28 20.50
C LYS A 397 -2.08 -10.73 21.30
N TYR A 398 -2.60 -11.91 20.98
CA TYR A 398 -3.70 -12.52 21.74
C TYR A 398 -3.28 -12.84 23.18
N LYS A 399 -4.12 -12.48 24.15
CA LYS A 399 -3.87 -12.66 25.61
C LYS A 399 -4.05 -14.10 26.09
N GLY A 400 -4.46 -15.02 25.18
CA GLY A 400 -4.75 -16.42 25.52
C GLY A 400 -6.12 -16.65 26.15
N SER A 401 -6.97 -15.63 26.23
CA SER A 401 -8.35 -15.72 26.75
C SER A 401 -9.22 -14.60 26.19
N GLY A 402 -10.53 -14.82 26.14
CA GLY A 402 -11.52 -13.90 25.57
C GLY A 402 -11.89 -14.25 24.13
N ASP A 403 -12.83 -13.49 23.56
CA ASP A 403 -13.27 -13.66 22.19
C ASP A 403 -12.16 -13.18 21.22
N THR A 404 -11.75 -14.04 20.32
CA THR A 404 -10.74 -13.71 19.30
C THR A 404 -11.24 -12.69 18.25
N ASN A 405 -12.52 -12.38 18.23
CA ASN A 405 -13.10 -11.32 17.41
C ASN A 405 -13.18 -9.96 18.15
N ASP A 406 -12.77 -9.90 19.41
CA ASP A 406 -12.80 -8.67 20.21
C ASP A 406 -11.39 -8.11 20.40
N ALA A 407 -11.19 -6.84 20.01
CA ALA A 407 -9.94 -6.12 20.23
C ALA A 407 -9.47 -6.13 21.69
N GLY A 408 -10.39 -6.17 22.65
CA GLY A 408 -10.10 -6.29 24.08
C GLY A 408 -9.36 -7.56 24.48
N SER A 409 -9.38 -8.61 23.65
CA SER A 409 -8.66 -9.85 23.85
C SER A 409 -7.19 -9.81 23.42
N PHE A 410 -6.73 -8.68 22.91
CA PHE A 410 -5.36 -8.48 22.43
C PHE A 410 -4.63 -7.39 23.21
N ALA A 411 -3.31 -7.43 23.15
CA ALA A 411 -2.43 -6.38 23.66
C ALA A 411 -1.38 -6.03 22.60
N CYS A 412 -0.98 -4.75 22.55
CA CYS A 412 0.14 -4.33 21.68
C CYS A 412 1.46 -4.69 22.37
N GLU A 413 2.24 -5.55 21.74
CA GLU A 413 3.56 -5.98 22.21
C GLU A 413 4.59 -5.88 21.09
N THR A 414 5.83 -5.53 21.43
CA THR A 414 6.95 -5.61 20.48
C THR A 414 7.32 -7.08 20.30
N ALA A 415 7.43 -7.54 19.05
CA ALA A 415 7.92 -8.88 18.76
C ALA A 415 9.32 -9.06 19.39
N LYS A 416 9.52 -10.19 20.07
CA LYS A 416 10.82 -10.53 20.68
C LYS A 416 11.80 -11.02 19.65
#